data_7739b8d48dcc383437ffed9aa458e99d
#
_entry.id   7739b8d48dcc383437ffed9aa458e99d
#
_cell.length_a   1.000
_cell.length_b   1.000
_cell.length_c   1.000
_cell.angle_alpha   90.00
_cell.angle_beta   90.00
_cell.angle_gamma   90.00
#
_symmetry.space_group_name_H-M   'P 1'
#
loop_
_entity.id
_entity.type
_entity.pdbx_description
1 polymer ?
#
loop_
_entity_poly.entity_id
_entity_poly.type
_entity_poly.pdbx_seq_one_letter_code
_entity_poly.pdbx_strand_id
1 'polypeptide(L)'
;MTSSCTKASVLDRRSTKVMITAVFTALALATNYALIGIPNVKIMDTLVFVAAFFFGFRLGIGVAASIWLVYGFVNPNGVDSFLMLSFLMVGECFYALAGVALKKSFVAREFVKGTKEYQRLSIVFGLVGLLATFAYDALTNFGSWIFRTGSLYQDFVFGNIIGAPFSVAHEASNVVFFATIAPAIVVAATRLGLRTPQDVS
;
A
#
# COMPACT_ATOMS: atom_id res chain seq x y z
N MET A 1 -6.53 42.38 -17.38
CA MET A 1 -6.16 40.98 -17.60
C MET A 1 -4.96 40.64 -16.67
N THR A 2 -5.23 40.24 -15.47
CA THR A 2 -4.20 39.80 -14.50
C THR A 2 -3.97 38.32 -14.69
N SER A 3 -2.84 37.99 -15.31
CA SER A 3 -2.36 36.60 -15.44
C SER A 3 -2.11 36.02 -14.04
N SER A 4 -3.04 35.19 -13.57
CA SER A 4 -2.88 34.36 -12.36
C SER A 4 -1.83 33.29 -12.69
N CYS A 5 -0.58 33.59 -12.42
CA CYS A 5 0.50 32.63 -12.44
C CYS A 5 0.33 31.72 -11.21
N THR A 6 -0.40 30.60 -11.36
CA THR A 6 -0.52 29.57 -10.35
C THR A 6 0.88 28.99 -10.12
N LYS A 7 1.54 29.36 -9.02
CA LYS A 7 2.81 28.76 -8.60
C LYS A 7 2.55 27.27 -8.43
N ALA A 8 3.15 26.45 -9.29
CA ALA A 8 3.12 24.99 -9.14
C ALA A 8 3.55 24.63 -7.71
N SER A 9 2.72 23.84 -7.02
CA SER A 9 3.00 23.37 -5.68
C SER A 9 4.37 22.67 -5.66
N VAL A 10 5.12 22.81 -4.57
CA VAL A 10 6.41 22.10 -4.37
C VAL A 10 6.22 20.59 -4.58
N LEU A 11 5.04 20.06 -4.22
CA LEU A 11 4.68 18.65 -4.38
C LEU A 11 4.53 18.22 -5.86
N ASP A 12 4.29 19.16 -6.78
CA ASP A 12 4.16 18.85 -8.21
C ASP A 12 5.50 18.71 -8.92
N ARG A 13 6.58 19.17 -8.30
CA ARG A 13 7.93 19.05 -8.87
C ARG A 13 8.33 17.59 -9.01
N ARG A 14 8.88 17.23 -10.16
CA ARG A 14 9.37 15.86 -10.45
C ARG A 14 10.37 15.38 -9.41
N SER A 15 11.29 16.24 -8.98
CA SER A 15 12.29 15.93 -7.93
C SER A 15 11.63 15.57 -6.60
N THR A 16 10.59 16.29 -6.19
CA THR A 16 9.85 16.01 -4.95
C THR A 16 9.14 14.66 -5.02
N LYS A 17 8.51 14.34 -6.16
CA LYS A 17 7.85 13.03 -6.36
C LYS A 17 8.84 11.88 -6.28
N VAL A 18 10.01 12.02 -6.92
CA VAL A 18 11.09 11.03 -6.84
C VAL A 18 11.59 10.87 -5.40
N MET A 19 11.81 11.97 -4.69
CA MET A 19 12.23 11.94 -3.28
C MET A 19 11.22 11.23 -2.38
N ILE A 20 9.93 11.54 -2.52
CA ILE A 20 8.85 10.88 -1.76
C ILE A 20 8.83 9.38 -2.06
N THR A 21 8.89 9.01 -3.35
CA THR A 21 8.94 7.59 -3.75
C THR A 21 10.14 6.89 -3.12
N ALA A 22 11.33 7.48 -3.17
CA ALA A 22 12.53 6.90 -2.59
C ALA A 22 12.44 6.73 -1.07
N VAL A 23 11.90 7.73 -0.35
CA VAL A 23 11.73 7.67 1.11
C VAL A 23 10.72 6.58 1.50
N PHE A 24 9.56 6.51 0.85
CA PHE A 24 8.57 5.46 1.12
C PHE A 24 9.11 4.07 0.79
N THR A 25 9.81 3.93 -0.33
CA THR A 25 10.44 2.66 -0.72
C THR A 25 11.50 2.22 0.30
N ALA A 26 12.38 3.13 0.72
CA ALA A 26 13.41 2.83 1.71
C ALA A 26 12.80 2.42 3.06
N LEU A 27 11.76 3.12 3.52
CA LEU A 27 11.06 2.80 4.76
C LEU A 27 10.35 1.42 4.66
N ALA A 28 9.70 1.16 3.53
CA ALA A 28 9.05 -0.12 3.28
C ALA A 28 10.05 -1.29 3.30
N LEU A 29 11.17 -1.15 2.60
CA LEU A 29 12.23 -2.16 2.60
C LEU A 29 12.84 -2.35 3.99
N ALA A 30 13.17 -1.27 4.70
CA ALA A 30 13.74 -1.33 6.04
C ALA A 30 12.81 -2.07 7.02
N THR A 31 11.51 -1.74 7.03
CA THR A 31 10.53 -2.41 7.88
C THR A 31 10.29 -3.86 7.47
N ASN A 32 10.31 -4.17 6.17
CA ASN A 32 10.13 -5.53 5.67
C ASN A 32 11.33 -6.42 6.05
N TYR A 33 12.57 -5.93 5.91
CA TYR A 33 13.75 -6.66 6.38
C TYR A 33 13.79 -6.81 7.91
N ALA A 34 13.32 -5.81 8.67
CA ALA A 34 13.24 -5.92 10.12
C ALA A 34 12.24 -7.00 10.58
N LEU A 35 11.19 -7.24 9.81
CA LEU A 35 10.14 -8.24 10.10
C LEU A 35 10.35 -9.57 9.36
N ILE A 36 11.47 -9.77 8.66
CA ILE A 36 11.71 -10.91 7.78
C ILE A 36 11.56 -12.28 8.48
N GLY A 37 11.79 -12.33 9.79
CA GLY A 37 11.63 -13.55 10.60
C GLY A 37 10.17 -13.95 10.87
N ILE A 38 9.19 -13.11 10.51
CA ILE A 38 7.76 -13.39 10.70
C ILE A 38 7.13 -13.55 9.30
N PRO A 39 6.75 -14.80 8.92
CA PRO A 39 6.23 -15.04 7.56
C PRO A 39 5.01 -14.17 7.26
N ASN A 40 5.02 -13.55 6.11
CA ASN A 40 3.93 -12.74 5.55
C ASN A 40 3.45 -11.55 6.41
N VAL A 41 4.26 -11.07 7.35
CA VAL A 41 4.00 -9.84 8.12
C VAL A 41 4.79 -8.69 7.50
N LYS A 42 4.09 -7.74 6.86
CA LYS A 42 4.70 -6.67 6.07
C LYS A 42 4.01 -5.33 6.32
N ILE A 43 4.78 -4.29 6.60
CA ILE A 43 4.25 -2.92 6.73
C ILE A 43 4.22 -2.21 5.36
N MET A 44 4.90 -2.73 4.35
CA MET A 44 5.05 -2.08 3.04
C MET A 44 3.71 -1.79 2.37
N ASP A 45 2.72 -2.66 2.48
CA ASP A 45 1.39 -2.52 1.89
C ASP A 45 0.66 -1.28 2.46
N THR A 46 0.75 -1.11 3.79
CA THR A 46 0.25 0.09 4.47
C THR A 46 0.95 1.36 3.97
N LEU A 47 2.23 1.30 3.66
CA LEU A 47 2.99 2.44 3.14
C LEU A 47 2.62 2.77 1.69
N VAL A 48 2.36 1.77 0.85
CA VAL A 48 1.81 1.96 -0.51
C VAL A 48 0.43 2.62 -0.44
N PHE A 49 -0.45 2.12 0.43
CA PHE A 49 -1.76 2.72 0.69
C PHE A 49 -1.63 4.20 1.11
N VAL A 50 -0.79 4.49 2.10
CA VAL A 50 -0.57 5.86 2.61
C VAL A 50 0.02 6.78 1.54
N ALA A 51 0.99 6.30 0.76
CA ALA A 51 1.57 7.05 -0.34
C ALA A 51 0.50 7.42 -1.39
N ALA A 52 -0.37 6.46 -1.75
CA ALA A 52 -1.48 6.72 -2.67
C ALA A 52 -2.55 7.64 -2.07
N PHE A 53 -2.85 7.49 -0.77
CA PHE A 53 -3.80 8.31 -0.05
C PHE A 53 -3.40 9.80 -0.07
N PHE A 54 -2.14 10.13 0.21
CA PHE A 54 -1.68 11.52 0.20
C PHE A 54 -1.35 12.05 -1.20
N PHE A 55 -0.63 11.27 -2.00
CA PHE A 55 0.01 11.76 -3.22
C PHE A 55 -0.62 11.23 -4.52
N GLY A 56 -1.62 10.36 -4.39
CA GLY A 56 -2.38 9.84 -5.53
C GLY A 56 -1.82 8.55 -6.11
N PHE A 57 -2.62 7.95 -7.00
CA PHE A 57 -2.42 6.60 -7.54
C PHE A 57 -1.05 6.38 -8.20
N ARG A 58 -0.62 7.34 -9.04
CA ARG A 58 0.65 7.23 -9.76
C ARG A 58 1.86 7.14 -8.84
N LEU A 59 1.83 7.87 -7.71
CA LEU A 59 2.93 7.83 -6.74
C LEU A 59 2.85 6.55 -5.92
N GLY A 60 1.66 6.12 -5.49
CA GLY A 60 1.48 4.83 -4.81
C GLY A 60 2.00 3.65 -5.62
N ILE A 61 1.66 3.57 -6.92
CA ILE A 61 2.19 2.53 -7.81
C ILE A 61 3.71 2.68 -8.00
N GLY A 62 4.23 3.90 -8.09
CA GLY A 62 5.67 4.14 -8.18
C GLY A 62 6.41 3.57 -6.96
N VAL A 63 5.86 3.75 -5.75
CA VAL A 63 6.39 3.15 -4.52
C VAL A 63 6.31 1.64 -4.59
N ALA A 64 5.15 1.07 -4.92
CA ALA A 64 4.94 -0.37 -5.03
C ALA A 64 5.92 -1.03 -6.01
N ALA A 65 6.03 -0.50 -7.22
CA ALA A 65 6.97 -1.00 -8.23
C ALA A 65 8.42 -0.90 -7.75
N SER A 66 8.81 0.20 -7.11
CA SER A 66 10.17 0.37 -6.59
C SER A 66 10.49 -0.61 -5.47
N ILE A 67 9.52 -0.91 -4.58
CA ILE A 67 9.67 -1.92 -3.53
C ILE A 67 9.94 -3.29 -4.17
N TRP A 68 9.08 -3.73 -5.08
CA TRP A 68 9.19 -5.07 -5.66
C TRP A 68 10.38 -5.22 -6.61
N LEU A 69 10.80 -4.14 -7.32
CA LEU A 69 12.04 -4.14 -8.09
C LEU A 69 13.29 -4.38 -7.21
N VAL A 70 13.29 -3.89 -5.98
CA VAL A 70 14.41 -4.14 -5.07
C VAL A 70 14.21 -5.46 -4.33
N TYR A 71 13.07 -5.63 -3.64
CA TYR A 71 12.83 -6.78 -2.78
C TYR A 71 12.75 -8.11 -3.55
N GLY A 72 12.17 -8.11 -4.76
CA GLY A 72 12.07 -9.31 -5.59
C GLY A 72 13.43 -9.85 -6.05
N PHE A 73 14.47 -9.01 -6.12
CA PHE A 73 15.83 -9.45 -6.49
C PHE A 73 16.76 -9.61 -5.28
N VAL A 74 16.51 -8.87 -4.20
CA VAL A 74 17.34 -8.88 -2.97
C VAL A 74 16.53 -9.49 -1.83
N ASN A 75 15.92 -10.65 -2.06
CA ASN A 75 15.11 -11.34 -1.06
C ASN A 75 15.93 -12.50 -0.47
N PRO A 76 16.03 -12.60 0.87
CA PRO A 76 16.72 -13.73 1.52
C PRO A 76 16.11 -15.10 1.21
N ASN A 77 14.84 -15.13 0.81
CA ASN A 77 14.14 -16.38 0.46
C ASN A 77 14.31 -16.79 -1.01
N GLY A 78 15.10 -16.05 -1.79
CA GLY A 78 15.37 -16.30 -3.21
C GLY A 78 14.84 -15.19 -4.12
N VAL A 79 15.23 -15.26 -5.39
CA VAL A 79 14.82 -14.30 -6.41
C VAL A 79 13.46 -14.72 -6.98
N ASP A 80 12.51 -13.79 -7.01
CA ASP A 80 11.21 -14.01 -7.62
C ASP A 80 11.32 -14.09 -9.16
N SER A 81 10.53 -14.97 -9.77
CA SER A 81 10.42 -15.00 -11.23
C SER A 81 9.77 -13.71 -11.75
N PHE A 82 10.09 -13.31 -12.99
CA PHE A 82 9.44 -12.14 -13.62
C PHE A 82 7.92 -12.26 -13.67
N LEU A 83 7.41 -13.48 -13.85
CA LEU A 83 5.98 -13.75 -13.82
C LEU A 83 5.41 -13.46 -12.44
N MET A 84 6.03 -13.99 -11.38
CA MET A 84 5.60 -13.76 -10.00
C MET A 84 5.69 -12.28 -9.62
N LEU A 85 6.79 -11.59 -9.99
CA LEU A 85 6.93 -10.15 -9.79
C LEU A 85 5.78 -9.34 -10.42
N SER A 86 5.31 -9.77 -11.60
CA SER A 86 4.17 -9.13 -12.24
C SER A 86 2.89 -9.26 -11.41
N PHE A 87 2.62 -10.43 -10.85
CA PHE A 87 1.47 -10.63 -9.94
C PHE A 87 1.60 -9.82 -8.66
N LEU A 88 2.79 -9.76 -8.06
CA LEU A 88 3.08 -8.99 -6.86
C LEU A 88 2.87 -7.49 -7.11
N MET A 89 3.41 -6.94 -8.21
CA MET A 89 3.23 -5.53 -8.57
C MET A 89 1.77 -5.17 -8.89
N VAL A 90 1.05 -6.05 -9.59
CA VAL A 90 -0.39 -5.85 -9.87
C VAL A 90 -1.20 -5.94 -8.58
N GLY A 91 -0.87 -6.88 -7.70
CA GLY A 91 -1.52 -7.01 -6.40
C GLY A 91 -1.40 -5.75 -5.54
N GLU A 92 -0.23 -5.12 -5.53
CA GLU A 92 -0.01 -3.85 -4.81
C GLU A 92 -0.92 -2.72 -5.31
N CYS A 93 -1.40 -2.78 -6.54
CA CYS A 93 -2.34 -1.79 -7.05
C CYS A 93 -3.65 -1.75 -6.25
N PHE A 94 -4.04 -2.84 -5.58
CA PHE A 94 -5.24 -2.85 -4.73
C PHE A 94 -5.08 -1.92 -3.53
N TYR A 95 -3.90 -1.88 -2.91
CA TYR A 95 -3.62 -0.94 -1.82
C TYR A 95 -3.56 0.51 -2.30
N ALA A 96 -2.95 0.75 -3.46
CA ALA A 96 -2.92 2.09 -4.05
C ALA A 96 -4.33 2.57 -4.43
N LEU A 97 -5.18 1.72 -5.01
CA LEU A 97 -6.58 2.02 -5.31
C LEU A 97 -7.38 2.31 -4.03
N ALA A 98 -7.20 1.50 -3.00
CA ALA A 98 -7.83 1.70 -1.69
C ALA A 98 -7.45 3.07 -1.09
N GLY A 99 -6.18 3.45 -1.16
CA GLY A 99 -5.69 4.75 -0.69
C GLY A 99 -6.38 5.90 -1.41
N VAL A 100 -6.44 5.87 -2.74
CA VAL A 100 -7.10 6.92 -3.53
C VAL A 100 -8.61 6.97 -3.29
N ALA A 101 -9.26 5.81 -3.17
CA ALA A 101 -10.69 5.73 -2.92
C ALA A 101 -11.08 6.40 -1.60
N LEU A 102 -10.28 6.20 -0.55
CA LEU A 102 -10.53 6.81 0.75
C LEU A 102 -10.06 8.27 0.87
N LYS A 103 -9.16 8.73 0.00
CA LYS A 103 -8.64 10.09 0.02
C LYS A 103 -9.78 11.12 0.06
N LYS A 104 -10.74 11.06 -0.86
CA LYS A 104 -11.86 12.02 -0.95
C LYS A 104 -12.68 12.12 0.34
N SER A 105 -12.82 11.03 1.07
CA SER A 105 -13.65 10.96 2.28
C SER A 105 -12.94 11.42 3.54
N PHE A 106 -11.62 11.32 3.60
CA PHE A 106 -10.88 11.45 4.85
C PHE A 106 -9.74 12.48 4.82
N VAL A 107 -9.14 12.79 3.66
CA VAL A 107 -7.95 13.64 3.60
C VAL A 107 -8.17 15.07 4.11
N ALA A 108 -9.37 15.62 3.89
CA ALA A 108 -9.73 16.98 4.32
C ALA A 108 -10.19 17.07 5.79
N ARG A 109 -10.35 15.93 6.48
CA ARG A 109 -10.84 15.90 7.86
C ARG A 109 -9.71 16.03 8.87
N GLU A 110 -10.01 16.65 10.00
CA GLU A 110 -9.11 16.66 11.15
C GLU A 110 -9.42 15.49 12.08
N PHE A 111 -8.38 14.78 12.48
CA PHE A 111 -8.51 13.65 13.37
C PHE A 111 -7.69 13.89 14.63
N VAL A 112 -8.32 13.68 15.78
CA VAL A 112 -7.68 13.73 17.09
C VAL A 112 -7.71 12.34 17.70
N LYS A 113 -6.55 11.82 18.10
CA LYS A 113 -6.42 10.50 18.72
C LYS A 113 -7.35 10.40 19.94
N GLY A 114 -8.13 9.31 20.03
CA GLY A 114 -9.08 9.08 21.12
C GLY A 114 -10.51 9.55 20.83
N THR A 115 -10.77 10.26 19.74
CA THR A 115 -12.12 10.66 19.33
C THR A 115 -12.86 9.56 18.57
N LYS A 116 -14.19 9.67 18.48
CA LYS A 116 -15.00 8.74 17.67
C LYS A 116 -14.65 8.79 16.19
N GLU A 117 -14.28 9.96 15.68
CA GLU A 117 -13.84 10.16 14.28
C GLU A 117 -12.52 9.41 14.01
N TYR A 118 -11.57 9.44 14.96
CA TYR A 118 -10.33 8.67 14.85
C TYR A 118 -10.60 7.17 14.90
N GLN A 119 -11.48 6.70 15.80
CA GLN A 119 -11.87 5.29 15.87
C GLN A 119 -12.53 4.83 14.56
N ARG A 120 -13.44 5.65 14.00
CA ARG A 120 -14.05 5.38 12.70
C ARG A 120 -13.02 5.28 11.58
N LEU A 121 -12.04 6.19 11.54
CA LEU A 121 -10.94 6.15 10.59
C LEU A 121 -10.17 4.83 10.71
N SER A 122 -9.79 4.45 11.94
CA SER A 122 -9.07 3.20 12.23
C SER A 122 -9.84 1.97 11.77
N ILE A 123 -11.14 1.89 12.07
CA ILE A 123 -11.98 0.77 11.67
C ILE A 123 -12.10 0.69 10.13
N VAL A 124 -12.38 1.81 9.47
CA VAL A 124 -12.52 1.84 8.01
C VAL A 124 -11.21 1.47 7.33
N PHE A 125 -10.08 2.00 7.82
CA PHE A 125 -8.77 1.64 7.25
C PHE A 125 -8.44 0.16 7.49
N GLY A 126 -8.72 -0.39 8.67
CA GLY A 126 -8.52 -1.81 8.96
C GLY A 126 -9.36 -2.73 8.05
N LEU A 127 -10.65 -2.39 7.85
CA LEU A 127 -11.53 -3.15 6.95
C LEU A 127 -11.07 -3.07 5.49
N VAL A 128 -10.66 -1.89 5.04
CA VAL A 128 -10.14 -1.72 3.68
C VAL A 128 -8.80 -2.43 3.50
N GLY A 129 -7.94 -2.40 4.53
CA GLY A 129 -6.71 -3.18 4.57
C GLY A 129 -6.97 -4.67 4.41
N LEU A 130 -7.96 -5.22 5.16
CA LEU A 130 -8.38 -6.62 5.03
C LEU A 130 -8.81 -6.96 3.59
N LEU A 131 -9.71 -6.16 3.01
CA LEU A 131 -10.23 -6.43 1.67
C LEU A 131 -9.16 -6.32 0.58
N ALA A 132 -8.28 -5.32 0.68
CA ALA A 132 -7.18 -5.15 -0.26
C ALA A 132 -6.16 -6.28 -0.14
N THR A 133 -5.86 -6.74 1.08
CA THR A 133 -4.95 -7.87 1.33
C THR A 133 -5.55 -9.17 0.83
N PHE A 134 -6.82 -9.43 1.09
CA PHE A 134 -7.51 -10.60 0.54
C PHE A 134 -7.43 -10.65 -1.01
N ALA A 135 -7.68 -9.52 -1.67
CA ALA A 135 -7.58 -9.45 -3.13
C ALA A 135 -6.13 -9.64 -3.61
N TYR A 136 -5.15 -9.05 -2.90
CA TYR A 136 -3.73 -9.25 -3.17
C TYR A 136 -3.34 -10.73 -3.04
N ASP A 137 -3.66 -11.36 -1.91
CA ASP A 137 -3.31 -12.75 -1.63
C ASP A 137 -3.98 -13.73 -2.62
N ALA A 138 -5.27 -13.52 -2.92
CA ALA A 138 -5.97 -14.33 -3.91
C ALA A 138 -5.28 -14.29 -5.28
N LEU A 139 -4.82 -13.10 -5.70
CA LEU A 139 -4.11 -12.91 -6.96
C LEU A 139 -2.70 -13.51 -6.93
N THR A 140 -1.93 -13.28 -5.89
CA THR A 140 -0.53 -13.72 -5.79
C THR A 140 -0.42 -15.21 -5.54
N ASN A 141 -1.33 -15.81 -4.75
CA ASN A 141 -1.45 -17.26 -4.59
C ASN A 141 -1.77 -17.93 -5.93
N PHE A 142 -2.70 -17.38 -6.72
CA PHE A 142 -2.94 -17.84 -8.09
C PHE A 142 -1.67 -17.72 -8.95
N GLY A 143 -0.98 -16.58 -8.91
CA GLY A 143 0.25 -16.34 -9.66
C GLY A 143 1.37 -17.33 -9.32
N SER A 144 1.44 -17.78 -8.06
CA SER A 144 2.42 -18.78 -7.62
C SER A 144 2.14 -20.22 -8.15
N TRP A 145 0.90 -20.47 -8.57
CA TRP A 145 0.44 -21.77 -9.07
C TRP A 145 0.15 -21.78 -10.57
N ILE A 146 0.11 -20.64 -11.22
CA ILE A 146 -0.27 -20.54 -12.64
C ILE A 146 0.57 -21.49 -13.51
N PHE A 147 -0.13 -22.22 -14.37
CA PHE A 147 0.42 -23.24 -15.28
C PHE A 147 0.95 -24.53 -14.62
N ARG A 148 0.66 -24.79 -13.34
CA ARG A 148 1.12 -26.01 -12.67
C ARG A 148 0.18 -27.21 -12.85
N THR A 149 -1.13 -26.98 -12.92
CA THR A 149 -2.13 -28.08 -13.01
C THR A 149 -2.66 -28.30 -14.42
N GLY A 150 -2.36 -27.41 -15.35
CA GLY A 150 -2.93 -27.44 -16.71
C GLY A 150 -4.34 -26.83 -16.81
N SER A 151 -4.93 -26.38 -15.70
CA SER A 151 -6.22 -25.68 -15.64
C SER A 151 -6.12 -24.44 -14.76
N LEU A 152 -6.40 -23.26 -15.32
CA LEU A 152 -6.36 -21.99 -14.57
C LEU A 152 -7.30 -22.00 -13.36
N TYR A 153 -8.44 -22.68 -13.45
CA TYR A 153 -9.34 -22.83 -12.31
C TYR A 153 -8.71 -23.66 -11.18
N GLN A 154 -8.08 -24.79 -11.52
CA GLN A 154 -7.39 -25.60 -10.52
C GLN A 154 -6.18 -24.87 -9.93
N ASP A 155 -5.40 -24.17 -10.75
CA ASP A 155 -4.29 -23.34 -10.29
C ASP A 155 -4.75 -22.27 -9.29
N PHE A 156 -5.89 -21.61 -9.56
CA PHE A 156 -6.49 -20.65 -8.63
C PHE A 156 -6.94 -21.33 -7.32
N VAL A 157 -7.64 -22.45 -7.39
CA VAL A 157 -8.15 -23.16 -6.21
C VAL A 157 -6.99 -23.70 -5.36
N PHE A 158 -6.06 -24.43 -5.97
CA PHE A 158 -4.93 -25.00 -5.24
C PHE A 158 -3.99 -23.93 -4.69
N GLY A 159 -3.69 -22.89 -5.45
CA GLY A 159 -2.87 -21.77 -5.00
C GLY A 159 -3.44 -21.13 -3.74
N ASN A 160 -4.74 -20.85 -3.72
CA ASN A 160 -5.38 -20.23 -2.57
C ASN A 160 -5.55 -21.19 -1.38
N ILE A 161 -5.81 -22.48 -1.59
CA ILE A 161 -5.86 -23.46 -0.48
C ILE A 161 -4.49 -23.59 0.19
N ILE A 162 -3.42 -23.74 -0.60
CA ILE A 162 -2.06 -23.94 -0.07
C ILE A 162 -1.52 -22.63 0.52
N GLY A 163 -1.85 -21.50 -0.08
CA GLY A 163 -1.47 -20.17 0.42
C GLY A 163 -2.24 -19.71 1.65
N ALA A 164 -3.39 -20.32 1.98
CA ALA A 164 -4.31 -19.86 3.03
C ALA A 164 -3.63 -19.59 4.40
N PRO A 165 -2.72 -20.43 4.93
CA PRO A 165 -2.07 -20.15 6.22
C PRO A 165 -1.25 -18.84 6.19
N PHE A 166 -0.59 -18.55 5.06
CA PHE A 166 0.18 -17.31 4.87
C PHE A 166 -0.72 -16.11 4.66
N SER A 167 -1.84 -16.28 3.92
CA SER A 167 -2.85 -15.25 3.71
C SER A 167 -3.49 -14.82 5.03
N VAL A 168 -3.88 -15.76 5.90
CA VAL A 168 -4.45 -15.43 7.21
C VAL A 168 -3.48 -14.59 8.06
N ALA A 169 -2.19 -14.92 8.08
CA ALA A 169 -1.18 -14.14 8.80
C ALA A 169 -1.04 -12.73 8.20
N HIS A 170 -1.04 -12.62 6.87
CA HIS A 170 -0.94 -11.36 6.13
C HIS A 170 -2.17 -10.48 6.37
N GLU A 171 -3.36 -11.02 6.21
CA GLU A 171 -4.63 -10.32 6.44
C GLU A 171 -4.73 -9.82 7.88
N ALA A 172 -4.44 -10.68 8.87
CA ALA A 172 -4.49 -10.33 10.29
C ALA A 172 -3.50 -9.20 10.62
N SER A 173 -2.26 -9.29 10.13
CA SER A 173 -1.25 -8.24 10.34
C SER A 173 -1.64 -6.93 9.65
N ASN A 174 -2.15 -6.98 8.43
CA ASN A 174 -2.57 -5.79 7.70
C ASN A 174 -3.80 -5.12 8.32
N VAL A 175 -4.76 -5.87 8.86
CA VAL A 175 -5.86 -5.27 9.66
C VAL A 175 -5.27 -4.41 10.78
N VAL A 176 -4.29 -4.93 11.51
CA VAL A 176 -3.65 -4.18 12.62
C VAL A 176 -2.88 -2.97 12.09
N PHE A 177 -2.07 -3.12 11.05
CA PHE A 177 -1.24 -2.03 10.53
C PHE A 177 -2.10 -0.93 9.90
N PHE A 178 -3.11 -1.29 9.13
CA PHE A 178 -4.03 -0.33 8.53
C PHE A 178 -4.92 0.36 9.59
N ALA A 179 -5.30 -0.33 10.67
CA ALA A 179 -6.09 0.28 11.74
C ALA A 179 -5.27 1.15 12.70
N THR A 180 -3.95 1.00 12.75
CA THR A 180 -3.09 1.70 13.72
C THR A 180 -2.07 2.62 13.08
N ILE A 181 -1.23 2.10 12.18
CA ILE A 181 -0.12 2.85 11.56
C ILE A 181 -0.65 3.88 10.57
N ALA A 182 -1.55 3.49 9.67
CA ALA A 182 -2.07 4.42 8.66
C ALA A 182 -2.80 5.63 9.29
N PRO A 183 -3.73 5.48 10.27
CA PRO A 183 -4.34 6.61 10.95
C PRO A 183 -3.35 7.49 11.71
N ALA A 184 -2.33 6.88 12.32
CA ALA A 184 -1.29 7.63 13.02
C ALA A 184 -0.49 8.52 12.06
N ILE A 185 -0.14 8.00 10.87
CA ILE A 185 0.54 8.78 9.83
C ILE A 185 -0.38 9.89 9.31
N VAL A 186 -1.67 9.63 9.10
CA VAL A 186 -2.65 10.65 8.68
C VAL A 186 -2.71 11.79 9.69
N VAL A 187 -2.81 11.49 10.98
CA VAL A 187 -2.81 12.53 12.04
C VAL A 187 -1.50 13.30 12.07
N ALA A 188 -0.36 12.63 11.97
CA ALA A 188 0.95 13.29 11.95
C ALA A 188 1.10 14.21 10.73
N ALA A 189 0.74 13.73 9.55
CA ALA A 189 0.79 14.51 8.31
C ALA A 189 -0.11 15.76 8.35
N THR A 190 -1.31 15.62 8.91
CA THR A 190 -2.25 16.74 9.09
C THR A 190 -1.67 17.81 10.02
N ARG A 191 -1.04 17.40 11.13
CA ARG A 191 -0.38 18.33 12.08
C ARG A 191 0.82 19.05 11.48
N LEU A 192 1.51 18.40 10.54
CA LEU A 192 2.65 18.99 9.81
C LEU A 192 2.24 19.86 8.62
N GLY A 193 0.94 20.05 8.40
CA GLY A 193 0.42 20.88 7.31
C GLY A 193 0.61 20.26 5.92
N LEU A 194 0.81 18.95 5.82
CA LEU A 194 0.98 18.23 4.55
C LEU A 194 -0.36 18.00 3.81
N ARG A 195 -1.31 18.94 3.97
CA ARG A 195 -2.52 18.98 3.14
C ARG A 195 -2.15 19.47 1.76
N THR A 196 -2.62 18.78 0.73
CA THR A 196 -2.45 19.28 -0.64
C THR A 196 -3.47 20.39 -0.90
N PRO A 197 -3.11 21.50 -1.60
CA PRO A 197 -4.04 22.60 -1.90
C PRO A 197 -5.29 22.19 -2.70
N GLN A 198 -5.30 21.01 -3.30
CA GLN A 198 -6.44 20.44 -4.03
C GLN A 198 -7.50 19.82 -3.10
N ASP A 199 -7.24 19.73 -1.81
CA ASP A 199 -8.12 19.06 -0.84
C ASP A 199 -9.17 20.05 -0.24
N VAL A 200 -9.14 21.31 -0.65
CA VAL A 200 -9.97 22.41 -0.09
C VAL A 200 -10.93 23.00 -1.12
N SER A 201 -10.99 22.49 -2.35
CA SER A 201 -11.91 22.96 -3.39
C SER A 201 -13.09 22.02 -3.61
#